data_a221799bbb0f7f87b83f1447e6457666
#
_entry.id   a221799bbb0f7f87b83f1447e6457666
#
_cell.length_a   1.000
_cell.length_b   1.000
_cell.length_c   1.000
_cell.angle_alpha   90.00
_cell.angle_beta   90.00
_cell.angle_gamma   90.00
#
_symmetry.space_group_name_H-M   'P 1'
#
loop_
_entity.id
_entity.type
_entity.pdbx_description
1 polymer ?
#
loop_
_entity_poly.entity_id
_entity_poly.type
_entity_poly.pdbx_seq_one_letter_code
_entity_poly.pdbx_strand_id
1 'polypeptide(L)'
;MKTKGAAAGSAAAGGAENGSFERGAIRRSGESAPVKLVERVAPARKFVKSPSDLAINGAPPMFAEPLHVGRPNIGDHKRFLQRAGDILDRGWLSNNGPVAQEFEQRIAKFLGVKHCVAMCNGTIALEIATRALDLKGEVIVPSFTFIATAHALQWQEITPIFADIDPATHNLDPAAVWRMITPRTTGIIGVHLWGRASPVKELEAIAREHRLRLMFDASHGFGCSLNGKLLGGFGECEVFSFHATKFFNTFEGGAVVTNNDALAEKMRLMRNFGFSGYDNVIYPGTNGKMTEIAAAMGLTNLEDLDEFVAINRRNYRFYRDAIASIPGLSILEYDESERNNYQYVVVEVAPYFPMSRDRMIDALHSENILARRYFWPGCHNMEPYRSFYPHAGLVLPKTAAIAERVVVLPTGSSITSADVEGICAIIRALGSGPR
;
A
#
# COMPACT_ATOMS: atom_id res chain seq x y z
N MET A 1 -66.43 -5.73 -26.45
CA MET A 1 -67.48 -5.55 -25.40
C MET A 1 -66.76 -4.83 -24.24
N LYS A 2 -67.07 -3.57 -24.12
CA LYS A 2 -67.42 -2.78 -22.91
C LYS A 2 -66.48 -2.92 -21.73
N THR A 3 -65.57 -1.97 -21.46
CA THR A 3 -65.71 -0.61 -20.92
C THR A 3 -65.85 -0.52 -19.41
N LYS A 4 -65.07 0.35 -18.88
CA LYS A 4 -65.17 1.29 -17.74
C LYS A 4 -64.18 0.93 -16.63
N GLY A 5 -63.33 1.81 -16.08
CA GLY A 5 -63.28 3.28 -16.16
C GLY A 5 -63.13 3.85 -14.77
N ALA A 6 -62.15 4.71 -14.61
CA ALA A 6 -62.09 5.88 -13.70
C ALA A 6 -62.13 5.60 -12.18
N ALA A 7 -61.47 6.33 -11.29
CA ALA A 7 -61.07 7.73 -11.17
C ALA A 7 -60.04 7.83 -10.02
N ALA A 8 -58.96 8.59 -10.04
CA ALA A 8 -58.77 9.98 -9.68
C ALA A 8 -59.24 10.39 -8.26
N GLY A 9 -58.30 10.83 -7.47
CA GLY A 9 -58.44 11.59 -6.22
C GLY A 9 -57.03 11.88 -5.69
N SER A 10 -56.54 12.91 -5.93
CA SER A 10 -56.24 14.28 -5.62
C SER A 10 -55.90 14.54 -4.14
N ALA A 11 -54.67 15.04 -4.00
CA ALA A 11 -54.18 16.14 -3.21
C ALA A 11 -54.20 16.09 -1.65
N ALA A 12 -53.03 16.26 -1.07
CA ALA A 12 -52.82 17.41 -0.18
C ALA A 12 -51.32 17.66 0.02
N ALA A 13 -50.92 18.90 -0.20
CA ALA A 13 -49.59 19.46 0.06
C ALA A 13 -49.40 19.71 1.57
N GLY A 14 -48.18 19.56 2.04
CA GLY A 14 -47.83 19.89 3.40
C GLY A 14 -46.33 20.06 3.57
N GLY A 15 -45.91 21.34 3.61
CA GLY A 15 -44.87 21.85 4.47
C GLY A 15 -43.39 21.46 4.13
N ALA A 16 -42.75 22.32 3.36
CA ALA A 16 -41.29 22.41 3.33
C ALA A 16 -40.79 23.11 4.60
N GLU A 17 -40.10 22.40 5.45
CA GLU A 17 -39.23 23.01 6.45
C GLU A 17 -37.79 23.00 5.93
N ASN A 18 -37.27 24.22 5.68
CA ASN A 18 -35.89 24.54 5.40
C ASN A 18 -35.01 24.31 6.62
N GLY A 19 -34.39 23.15 6.73
CA GLY A 19 -33.26 22.91 7.61
C GLY A 19 -31.98 23.41 6.96
N SER A 20 -31.52 24.59 7.36
CA SER A 20 -30.21 25.13 6.97
C SER A 20 -29.10 24.24 7.50
N PHE A 21 -28.44 23.49 6.60
CA PHE A 21 -27.17 22.83 6.92
C PHE A 21 -26.07 23.89 7.05
N GLU A 22 -25.70 24.22 8.29
CA GLU A 22 -24.49 24.96 8.58
C GLU A 22 -23.26 24.22 7.99
N ARG A 23 -22.56 24.95 7.15
CA ARG A 23 -21.23 24.54 6.63
C ARG A 23 -20.27 24.56 7.81
N GLY A 24 -20.01 23.41 8.42
CA GLY A 24 -18.92 23.23 9.36
C GLY A 24 -17.59 23.55 8.68
N ALA A 25 -17.03 24.68 9.04
CA ALA A 25 -15.72 25.13 8.60
C ALA A 25 -14.68 24.06 8.97
N ILE A 26 -13.93 23.60 7.97
CA ILE A 26 -12.71 22.82 8.16
C ILE A 26 -11.76 23.72 8.97
N ARG A 27 -11.54 23.40 10.23
CA ARG A 27 -10.53 24.05 11.06
C ARG A 27 -9.17 23.84 10.40
N ARG A 28 -8.59 24.93 9.93
CA ARG A 28 -7.17 25.00 9.58
C ARG A 28 -6.36 24.69 10.84
N SER A 29 -5.29 23.93 10.66
CA SER A 29 -4.26 23.56 11.61
C SER A 29 -4.06 24.54 12.76
N GLY A 30 -4.65 24.22 13.92
CA GLY A 30 -4.19 24.68 15.21
C GLY A 30 -3.54 23.47 15.88
N GLU A 31 -2.48 23.71 16.62
CA GLU A 31 -1.67 22.74 17.33
C GLU A 31 -2.48 21.57 17.89
N SER A 32 -2.23 20.38 17.37
CA SER A 32 -2.80 19.15 17.90
C SER A 32 -2.28 18.95 19.32
N ALA A 33 -3.20 18.72 20.27
CA ALA A 33 -2.84 18.33 21.63
C ALA A 33 -1.84 17.16 21.59
N PRO A 34 -0.85 17.13 22.50
CA PRO A 34 0.17 16.08 22.49
C PRO A 34 -0.49 14.71 22.62
N VAL A 35 -0.27 13.88 21.61
CA VAL A 35 -0.70 12.48 21.58
C VAL A 35 -0.09 11.77 22.79
N LYS A 36 -0.89 11.25 23.71
CA LYS A 36 -0.43 10.40 24.80
C LYS A 36 -0.01 9.05 24.24
N LEU A 37 1.24 8.94 23.82
CA LEU A 37 1.88 7.67 23.52
C LEU A 37 1.95 6.88 24.84
N VAL A 38 1.30 5.72 24.90
CA VAL A 38 1.53 4.75 25.96
C VAL A 38 2.90 4.14 25.69
N GLU A 39 3.95 4.74 26.24
CA GLU A 39 5.29 4.16 26.18
C GLU A 39 5.27 2.84 26.98
N ARG A 40 5.47 1.72 26.28
CA ARG A 40 5.82 0.46 26.94
C ARG A 40 7.15 0.71 27.67
N VAL A 41 7.20 0.41 28.97
CA VAL A 41 8.47 0.42 29.72
C VAL A 41 9.37 -0.60 29.03
N ALA A 42 10.39 -0.11 28.35
CA ALA A 42 11.35 -0.98 27.69
C ALA A 42 12.18 -1.74 28.73
N PRO A 43 12.36 -3.06 28.57
CA PRO A 43 13.27 -3.83 29.44
C PRO A 43 14.69 -3.26 29.31
N ALA A 44 15.52 -3.46 30.34
CA ALA A 44 16.91 -3.06 30.33
C ALA A 44 17.62 -3.65 29.09
N ARG A 45 18.17 -2.78 28.24
CA ARG A 45 18.82 -3.16 26.98
C ARG A 45 20.33 -3.28 27.17
N LYS A 46 20.93 -4.23 26.44
CA LYS A 46 22.40 -4.29 26.38
C LYS A 46 22.93 -3.05 25.61
N PHE A 47 24.09 -2.58 26.01
CA PHE A 47 24.81 -1.55 25.25
C PHE A 47 25.67 -2.23 24.20
N VAL A 48 25.49 -1.84 22.94
CA VAL A 48 26.33 -2.28 21.82
C VAL A 48 27.30 -1.15 21.48
N LYS A 49 28.62 -1.41 21.69
CA LYS A 49 29.69 -0.47 21.40
C LYS A 49 30.64 -0.98 20.32
N SER A 50 30.67 -2.30 20.12
CA SER A 50 31.63 -2.95 19.24
C SER A 50 31.02 -4.20 18.61
N PRO A 51 31.62 -4.75 17.54
CA PRO A 51 31.14 -6.03 16.94
C PRO A 51 31.09 -7.22 17.90
N SER A 52 31.93 -7.26 18.96
CA SER A 52 31.93 -8.33 19.95
C SER A 52 30.65 -8.36 20.80
N ASP A 53 29.92 -7.25 20.87
CA ASP A 53 28.67 -7.17 21.63
C ASP A 53 27.48 -7.71 20.85
N LEU A 54 27.65 -8.08 19.57
CA LEU A 54 26.59 -8.53 18.68
C LEU A 54 26.28 -10.02 18.87
N ALA A 55 25.00 -10.38 18.78
CA ALA A 55 24.53 -11.75 18.93
C ALA A 55 25.10 -12.69 17.87
N ILE A 56 25.36 -12.21 16.64
CA ILE A 56 26.02 -13.00 15.61
C ILE A 56 27.44 -13.43 16.00
N ASN A 57 28.04 -12.77 16.98
CA ASN A 57 29.37 -13.08 17.53
C ASN A 57 29.29 -13.77 18.91
N GLY A 58 28.11 -14.29 19.30
CA GLY A 58 27.92 -15.09 20.52
C GLY A 58 27.36 -14.34 21.73
N ALA A 59 27.12 -13.03 21.64
CA ALA A 59 26.43 -12.29 22.69
C ALA A 59 24.90 -12.62 22.69
N PRO A 60 24.17 -12.38 23.80
CA PRO A 60 22.71 -12.51 23.77
C PRO A 60 22.08 -11.47 22.84
N PRO A 61 20.92 -11.75 22.21
CA PRO A 61 20.23 -10.78 21.36
C PRO A 61 19.82 -9.53 22.14
N MET A 62 19.78 -8.37 21.45
CA MET A 62 19.36 -7.10 22.06
C MET A 62 17.89 -7.11 22.42
N PHE A 63 17.06 -7.70 21.57
CA PHE A 63 15.61 -7.73 21.77
C PHE A 63 15.16 -9.14 22.17
N ALA A 64 14.39 -9.23 23.23
CA ALA A 64 13.82 -10.51 23.69
C ALA A 64 12.75 -11.03 22.71
N GLU A 65 11.97 -10.12 22.15
CA GLU A 65 10.88 -10.43 21.20
C GLU A 65 11.23 -9.90 19.81
N PRO A 66 10.82 -10.61 18.73
CA PRO A 66 11.08 -10.19 17.37
C PRO A 66 10.43 -8.85 17.01
N LEU A 67 11.21 -7.95 16.42
CA LEU A 67 10.75 -6.71 15.82
C LEU A 67 10.48 -6.95 14.33
N HIS A 68 9.23 -6.82 13.92
CA HIS A 68 8.79 -7.11 12.55
C HIS A 68 8.71 -5.85 11.69
N VAL A 69 9.09 -5.96 10.41
CA VAL A 69 8.66 -5.02 9.37
C VAL A 69 7.18 -5.29 9.07
N GLY A 70 6.34 -4.24 9.13
CA GLY A 70 4.91 -4.37 8.81
C GLY A 70 4.08 -5.04 9.92
N ARG A 71 4.38 -4.79 11.18
CA ARG A 71 3.47 -5.14 12.27
C ARG A 71 2.22 -4.23 12.21
N PRO A 72 0.98 -4.78 12.39
CA PRO A 72 -0.24 -3.99 12.26
C PRO A 72 -0.28 -2.79 13.22
N ASN A 73 -0.69 -1.63 12.71
CA ASN A 73 -1.24 -0.58 13.55
C ASN A 73 -2.71 -0.90 13.81
N ILE A 74 -3.16 -0.69 15.03
CA ILE A 74 -4.54 -0.93 15.45
C ILE A 74 -5.02 0.31 16.19
N GLY A 75 -6.12 0.88 15.71
CA GLY A 75 -6.76 2.04 16.32
C GLY A 75 -7.51 1.70 17.61
N ASP A 76 -8.46 2.53 17.98
CA ASP A 76 -9.20 2.39 19.23
C ASP A 76 -9.96 1.05 19.31
N HIS A 77 -9.50 0.16 20.18
CA HIS A 77 -10.10 -1.17 20.39
C HIS A 77 -11.57 -1.10 20.82
N LYS A 78 -11.94 -0.12 21.64
CA LYS A 78 -13.33 -0.01 22.15
C LYS A 78 -14.28 0.37 21.03
N ARG A 79 -13.89 1.33 20.18
CA ARG A 79 -14.67 1.72 18.99
C ARG A 79 -14.82 0.55 18.01
N PHE A 80 -13.72 -0.20 17.79
CA PHE A 80 -13.79 -1.39 16.94
C PHE A 80 -14.75 -2.43 17.50
N LEU A 81 -14.64 -2.79 18.79
CA LEU A 81 -15.50 -3.80 19.43
C LEU A 81 -16.97 -3.37 19.44
N GLN A 82 -17.26 -2.08 19.61
CA GLN A 82 -18.63 -1.58 19.50
C GLN A 82 -19.19 -1.77 18.09
N ARG A 83 -18.43 -1.37 17.04
CA ARG A 83 -18.85 -1.60 15.64
C ARG A 83 -19.05 -3.09 15.34
N ALA A 84 -18.18 -3.94 15.87
CA ALA A 84 -18.32 -5.39 15.71
C ALA A 84 -19.60 -5.91 16.36
N GLY A 85 -19.95 -5.45 17.57
CA GLY A 85 -21.23 -5.74 18.24
C GLY A 85 -22.43 -5.32 17.38
N ASP A 86 -22.44 -4.07 16.91
CA ASP A 86 -23.52 -3.53 16.07
C ASP A 86 -23.71 -4.33 14.76
N ILE A 87 -22.62 -4.87 14.19
CA ILE A 87 -22.67 -5.75 13.00
C ILE A 87 -23.34 -7.08 13.34
N LEU A 88 -22.97 -7.69 14.47
CA LEU A 88 -23.53 -8.97 14.92
C LEU A 88 -25.02 -8.83 15.26
N ASP A 89 -25.40 -7.78 15.96
CA ASP A 89 -26.80 -7.49 16.32
C ASP A 89 -27.68 -7.28 15.09
N ARG A 90 -27.11 -6.67 14.04
CA ARG A 90 -27.79 -6.42 12.76
C ARG A 90 -27.90 -7.69 11.90
N GLY A 91 -27.01 -8.67 12.10
CA GLY A 91 -26.96 -9.90 11.31
C GLY A 91 -26.56 -9.72 9.85
N TRP A 92 -26.03 -8.54 9.43
CA TRP A 92 -25.55 -8.30 8.07
C TRP A 92 -24.03 -8.30 8.04
N LEU A 93 -23.42 -9.40 7.63
CA LEU A 93 -21.98 -9.66 7.81
C LEU A 93 -21.14 -9.42 6.55
N SER A 94 -21.78 -9.36 5.37
CA SER A 94 -21.13 -9.23 4.06
C SER A 94 -22.10 -8.67 3.01
N ASN A 95 -21.76 -8.78 1.70
CA ASN A 95 -22.64 -8.43 0.59
C ASN A 95 -23.05 -6.95 0.58
N ASN A 96 -22.06 -6.07 0.63
CA ASN A 96 -22.24 -4.63 0.52
C ASN A 96 -23.18 -4.06 1.58
N GLY A 97 -22.97 -4.46 2.84
CA GLY A 97 -23.71 -3.94 3.98
C GLY A 97 -23.35 -2.50 4.31
N PRO A 98 -24.03 -1.90 5.30
CA PRO A 98 -23.94 -0.46 5.58
C PRO A 98 -22.54 -0.02 6.02
N VAL A 99 -21.78 -0.86 6.73
CA VAL A 99 -20.42 -0.50 7.20
C VAL A 99 -19.43 -0.50 6.03
N ALA A 100 -19.55 -1.46 5.10
CA ALA A 100 -18.75 -1.47 3.88
C ALA A 100 -19.06 -0.26 2.98
N GLN A 101 -20.33 0.13 2.86
CA GLN A 101 -20.74 1.34 2.13
C GLN A 101 -20.19 2.61 2.77
N GLU A 102 -20.29 2.75 4.10
CA GLU A 102 -19.69 3.87 4.84
C GLU A 102 -18.18 3.92 4.62
N PHE A 103 -17.51 2.77 4.70
CA PHE A 103 -16.06 2.68 4.46
C PHE A 103 -15.71 3.18 3.05
N GLU A 104 -16.40 2.72 2.00
CA GLU A 104 -16.19 3.18 0.62
C GLU A 104 -16.38 4.70 0.50
N GLN A 105 -17.43 5.25 1.09
CA GLN A 105 -17.73 6.69 1.05
C GLN A 105 -16.64 7.50 1.77
N ARG A 106 -16.20 7.06 2.95
CA ARG A 106 -15.16 7.75 3.73
C ARG A 106 -13.80 7.68 3.07
N ILE A 107 -13.42 6.54 2.47
CA ILE A 107 -12.17 6.41 1.70
C ILE A 107 -12.22 7.30 0.45
N ALA A 108 -13.30 7.28 -0.32
CA ALA A 108 -13.45 8.13 -1.50
C ALA A 108 -13.35 9.62 -1.13
N LYS A 109 -14.03 10.04 -0.06
CA LYS A 109 -13.96 11.41 0.47
C LYS A 109 -12.55 11.77 0.93
N PHE A 110 -11.87 10.89 1.66
CA PHE A 110 -10.51 11.11 2.14
C PHE A 110 -9.53 11.32 1.00
N LEU A 111 -9.60 10.46 -0.02
CA LEU A 111 -8.71 10.52 -1.20
C LEU A 111 -9.10 11.61 -2.20
N GLY A 112 -10.29 12.21 -2.09
CA GLY A 112 -10.81 13.21 -3.02
C GLY A 112 -11.16 12.64 -4.39
N VAL A 113 -11.62 11.38 -4.44
CA VAL A 113 -12.06 10.68 -5.65
C VAL A 113 -13.58 10.42 -5.63
N LYS A 114 -14.16 10.15 -6.80
CA LYS A 114 -15.60 9.87 -6.89
C LYS A 114 -15.98 8.50 -6.32
N HIS A 115 -15.18 7.48 -6.58
CA HIS A 115 -15.52 6.11 -6.26
C HIS A 115 -14.38 5.38 -5.54
N CYS A 116 -14.77 4.65 -4.51
CA CYS A 116 -14.01 3.57 -3.91
C CYS A 116 -14.84 2.29 -4.04
N VAL A 117 -14.22 1.21 -4.49
CA VAL A 117 -14.81 -0.13 -4.57
C VAL A 117 -13.99 -1.03 -3.66
N ALA A 118 -14.46 -1.24 -2.43
CA ALA A 118 -13.79 -2.04 -1.42
C ALA A 118 -13.84 -3.54 -1.77
N MET A 119 -12.72 -4.23 -1.57
CA MET A 119 -12.53 -5.63 -1.94
C MET A 119 -11.89 -6.42 -0.80
N CYS A 120 -11.98 -7.75 -0.89
CA CYS A 120 -11.46 -8.65 0.15
C CYS A 120 -9.94 -8.60 0.34
N ASN A 121 -9.18 -8.20 -0.67
CA ASN A 121 -7.73 -7.94 -0.59
C ASN A 121 -7.22 -7.17 -1.82
N GLY A 122 -5.95 -6.72 -1.76
CA GLY A 122 -5.32 -5.97 -2.83
C GLY A 122 -5.07 -6.80 -4.11
N THR A 123 -4.81 -8.08 -4.00
CA THR A 123 -4.57 -8.96 -5.17
C THR A 123 -5.83 -9.11 -6.01
N ILE A 124 -6.97 -9.42 -5.38
CA ILE A 124 -8.26 -9.46 -6.05
C ILE A 124 -8.64 -8.09 -6.63
N ALA A 125 -8.28 -7.01 -5.94
CA ALA A 125 -8.48 -5.65 -6.46
C ALA A 125 -7.67 -5.41 -7.75
N LEU A 126 -6.40 -5.83 -7.81
CA LEU A 126 -5.58 -5.79 -9.03
C LEU A 126 -6.18 -6.63 -10.16
N GLU A 127 -6.62 -7.85 -9.86
CA GLU A 127 -7.22 -8.77 -10.85
C GLU A 127 -8.52 -8.19 -11.43
N ILE A 128 -9.40 -7.67 -10.59
CA ILE A 128 -10.66 -7.06 -11.03
C ILE A 128 -10.39 -5.79 -11.84
N ALA A 129 -9.47 -4.91 -11.39
CA ALA A 129 -9.10 -3.71 -12.14
C ALA A 129 -8.52 -4.05 -13.51
N THR A 130 -7.60 -5.02 -13.58
CA THR A 130 -7.01 -5.54 -14.82
C THR A 130 -8.08 -6.02 -15.80
N ARG A 131 -9.02 -6.83 -15.31
CA ARG A 131 -10.14 -7.36 -16.12
C ARG A 131 -11.12 -6.26 -16.52
N ALA A 132 -11.43 -5.34 -15.63
CA ALA A 132 -12.36 -4.24 -15.89
C ALA A 132 -11.84 -3.25 -16.94
N LEU A 133 -10.53 -3.07 -17.01
CA LEU A 133 -9.84 -2.27 -18.03
C LEU A 133 -9.64 -3.02 -19.36
N ASP A 134 -10.14 -4.25 -19.47
CA ASP A 134 -10.00 -5.11 -20.65
C ASP A 134 -8.55 -5.33 -21.09
N LEU A 135 -7.61 -5.38 -20.12
CA LEU A 135 -6.20 -5.68 -20.37
C LEU A 135 -6.03 -7.12 -20.89
N LYS A 136 -5.15 -7.29 -21.86
CA LYS A 136 -4.85 -8.57 -22.52
C LYS A 136 -3.46 -8.52 -23.16
N GLY A 137 -3.00 -9.64 -23.70
CA GLY A 137 -1.71 -9.73 -24.39
C GLY A 137 -0.55 -9.41 -23.46
N GLU A 138 0.05 -8.23 -23.60
CA GLU A 138 1.20 -7.78 -22.81
C GLU A 138 0.87 -6.54 -21.96
N VAL A 139 1.33 -6.53 -20.71
CA VAL A 139 1.20 -5.38 -19.82
C VAL A 139 2.56 -5.11 -19.16
N ILE A 140 3.02 -3.86 -19.25
CA ILE A 140 4.31 -3.44 -18.70
C ILE A 140 4.17 -3.20 -17.21
N VAL A 141 5.09 -3.79 -16.41
CA VAL A 141 5.14 -3.68 -14.95
C VAL A 141 6.60 -3.58 -14.47
N PRO A 142 6.88 -3.00 -13.28
CA PRO A 142 8.20 -3.12 -12.70
C PRO A 142 8.46 -4.55 -12.21
N SER A 143 9.70 -4.99 -12.26
CA SER A 143 10.11 -6.22 -11.60
C SER A 143 10.47 -6.01 -10.12
N PHE A 144 10.83 -4.78 -9.74
CA PHE A 144 11.13 -4.42 -8.36
C PHE A 144 9.84 -3.98 -7.64
N THR A 145 8.99 -4.96 -7.35
CA THR A 145 7.71 -4.79 -6.66
C THR A 145 7.32 -6.07 -5.92
N PHE A 146 6.23 -6.02 -5.15
CA PHE A 146 5.64 -7.24 -4.60
C PHE A 146 5.04 -8.10 -5.72
N ILE A 147 5.20 -9.41 -5.58
CA ILE A 147 4.86 -10.38 -6.64
C ILE A 147 3.39 -10.32 -7.09
N ALA A 148 2.47 -9.82 -6.25
CA ALA A 148 1.05 -9.71 -6.59
C ALA A 148 0.79 -8.84 -7.83
N THR A 149 1.60 -7.80 -8.07
CA THR A 149 1.47 -6.95 -9.27
C THR A 149 1.62 -7.78 -10.56
N ALA A 150 2.60 -8.69 -10.61
CA ALA A 150 2.81 -9.57 -11.74
C ALA A 150 1.83 -10.76 -11.74
N HIS A 151 1.52 -11.35 -10.57
CA HIS A 151 0.60 -12.47 -10.46
C HIS A 151 -0.82 -12.12 -10.89
N ALA A 152 -1.32 -10.91 -10.60
CA ALA A 152 -2.63 -10.47 -11.04
C ALA A 152 -2.80 -10.47 -12.58
N LEU A 153 -1.70 -10.31 -13.32
CA LEU A 153 -1.68 -10.45 -14.77
C LEU A 153 -1.58 -11.93 -15.17
N GLN A 154 -0.58 -12.64 -14.67
CA GLN A 154 -0.29 -14.02 -15.04
C GLN A 154 -1.46 -14.96 -14.73
N TRP A 155 -2.16 -14.74 -13.61
CA TRP A 155 -3.36 -15.50 -13.23
C TRP A 155 -4.49 -15.38 -14.27
N GLN A 156 -4.48 -14.31 -15.08
CA GLN A 156 -5.43 -14.03 -16.14
C GLN A 156 -4.85 -14.29 -17.54
N GLU A 157 -3.73 -15.02 -17.64
CA GLU A 157 -3.05 -15.34 -18.91
C GLU A 157 -2.55 -14.09 -19.67
N ILE A 158 -2.33 -12.99 -18.94
CA ILE A 158 -1.73 -11.76 -19.47
C ILE A 158 -0.23 -11.80 -19.19
N THR A 159 0.57 -11.57 -20.23
CA THR A 159 2.03 -11.58 -20.11
C THR A 159 2.54 -10.33 -19.41
N PRO A 160 3.15 -10.42 -18.21
CA PRO A 160 3.83 -9.27 -17.61
C PRO A 160 5.15 -9.03 -18.35
N ILE A 161 5.32 -7.83 -18.87
CA ILE A 161 6.57 -7.36 -19.46
C ILE A 161 7.29 -6.52 -18.42
N PHE A 162 8.42 -7.04 -17.92
CA PHE A 162 9.18 -6.37 -16.88
C PHE A 162 10.01 -5.24 -17.48
N ALA A 163 9.80 -4.01 -17.01
CA ALA A 163 10.61 -2.84 -17.32
C ALA A 163 11.48 -2.44 -16.12
N ASP A 164 12.63 -1.84 -16.41
CA ASP A 164 13.61 -1.45 -15.38
C ASP A 164 13.14 -0.22 -14.60
N ILE A 165 13.78 0.02 -13.48
CA ILE A 165 13.47 1.10 -12.55
C ILE A 165 14.47 2.25 -12.64
N ASP A 166 14.07 3.41 -12.15
CA ASP A 166 14.99 4.48 -11.77
C ASP A 166 15.61 4.16 -10.41
N PRO A 167 16.95 4.07 -10.31
CA PRO A 167 17.61 3.71 -9.06
C PRO A 167 17.47 4.76 -7.94
N ALA A 168 17.15 6.01 -8.25
CA ALA A 168 16.94 7.06 -7.26
C ALA A 168 15.55 7.00 -6.62
N THR A 169 14.56 6.51 -7.36
CA THR A 169 13.16 6.45 -6.91
C THR A 169 12.68 5.05 -6.62
N HIS A 170 13.33 4.02 -7.19
CA HIS A 170 12.93 2.62 -7.24
C HIS A 170 11.62 2.37 -8.00
N ASN A 171 11.02 3.40 -8.60
CA ASN A 171 9.84 3.31 -9.44
C ASN A 171 10.20 3.03 -10.90
N LEU A 172 9.23 2.68 -11.73
CA LEU A 172 9.43 2.48 -13.17
C LEU A 172 10.18 3.66 -13.81
N ASP A 173 11.21 3.35 -14.61
CA ASP A 173 11.88 4.30 -15.47
C ASP A 173 11.03 4.50 -16.77
N PRO A 174 10.47 5.70 -17.03
CA PRO A 174 9.68 5.95 -18.22
C PRO A 174 10.40 5.61 -19.53
N ALA A 175 11.71 5.83 -19.59
CA ALA A 175 12.51 5.46 -20.76
C ALA A 175 12.63 3.93 -20.93
N ALA A 176 12.65 3.18 -19.82
CA ALA A 176 12.60 1.72 -19.88
C ALA A 176 11.21 1.26 -20.33
N VAL A 177 10.15 1.84 -19.80
CA VAL A 177 8.76 1.55 -20.23
C VAL A 177 8.61 1.73 -21.73
N TRP A 178 9.05 2.88 -22.27
CA TRP A 178 8.93 3.19 -23.70
C TRP A 178 9.62 2.12 -24.57
N ARG A 179 10.81 1.65 -24.18
CA ARG A 179 11.55 0.61 -24.92
C ARG A 179 10.88 -0.76 -24.92
N MET A 180 10.00 -1.03 -23.95
CA MET A 180 9.33 -2.33 -23.82
C MET A 180 7.99 -2.41 -24.54
N ILE A 181 7.53 -1.32 -25.16
CA ILE A 181 6.26 -1.29 -25.90
C ILE A 181 6.37 -2.11 -27.18
N THR A 182 5.43 -3.01 -27.38
CA THR A 182 5.25 -3.84 -28.58
C THR A 182 3.83 -3.67 -29.14
N PRO A 183 3.54 -4.16 -30.36
CA PRO A 183 2.17 -4.19 -30.88
C PRO A 183 1.17 -5.01 -30.03
N ARG A 184 1.65 -5.86 -29.09
CA ARG A 184 0.81 -6.64 -28.18
C ARG A 184 0.59 -5.93 -26.84
N THR A 185 1.30 -4.86 -26.56
CA THR A 185 1.16 -4.10 -25.31
C THR A 185 -0.21 -3.43 -25.26
N THR A 186 -0.95 -3.66 -24.19
CA THR A 186 -2.30 -3.09 -23.99
C THR A 186 -2.36 -2.15 -22.79
N GLY A 187 -1.40 -2.21 -21.87
CA GLY A 187 -1.39 -1.35 -20.71
C GLY A 187 -0.08 -1.30 -19.94
N ILE A 188 -0.07 -0.41 -18.97
CA ILE A 188 1.02 -0.18 -18.01
C ILE A 188 0.43 -0.24 -16.60
N ILE A 189 1.08 -0.96 -15.71
CA ILE A 189 0.82 -0.88 -14.27
C ILE A 189 2.04 -0.24 -13.61
N GLY A 190 1.92 1.05 -13.26
CA GLY A 190 2.89 1.73 -12.40
C GLY A 190 2.72 1.28 -10.95
N VAL A 191 3.77 1.36 -10.14
CA VAL A 191 3.69 1.06 -8.71
C VAL A 191 4.13 2.29 -7.93
N HIS A 192 3.35 2.74 -6.96
CA HIS A 192 3.75 3.80 -6.02
C HIS A 192 4.58 3.18 -4.90
N LEU A 193 5.80 2.77 -5.26
CA LEU A 193 6.66 1.99 -4.39
C LEU A 193 7.11 2.78 -3.16
N TRP A 194 7.10 2.15 -2.00
CA TRP A 194 7.45 2.74 -0.70
C TRP A 194 6.53 3.89 -0.25
N GLY A 195 5.42 4.14 -0.96
CA GLY A 195 4.59 5.32 -0.77
C GLY A 195 5.05 6.54 -1.55
N ARG A 196 6.11 6.40 -2.37
CA ARG A 196 6.59 7.44 -3.29
C ARG A 196 5.86 7.33 -4.63
N ALA A 197 5.34 8.44 -5.11
CA ALA A 197 4.62 8.44 -6.38
C ALA A 197 5.50 7.94 -7.53
N SER A 198 4.95 7.09 -8.38
CA SER A 198 5.50 6.73 -9.69
C SER A 198 5.62 7.99 -10.57
N PRO A 199 6.42 8.01 -11.63
CA PRO A 199 6.49 9.15 -12.57
C PRO A 199 5.19 9.25 -13.39
N VAL A 200 4.11 9.68 -12.70
CA VAL A 200 2.72 9.66 -13.21
C VAL A 200 2.61 10.41 -14.53
N LYS A 201 3.13 11.64 -14.58
CA LYS A 201 3.01 12.53 -15.75
C LYS A 201 3.63 11.90 -17.00
N GLU A 202 4.79 11.30 -16.85
CA GLU A 202 5.54 10.66 -17.94
C GLU A 202 4.82 9.37 -18.39
N LEU A 203 4.35 8.56 -17.46
CA LEU A 203 3.60 7.34 -17.78
C LEU A 203 2.25 7.64 -18.44
N GLU A 204 1.54 8.69 -18.00
CA GLU A 204 0.31 9.17 -18.67
C GLU A 204 0.59 9.65 -20.09
N ALA A 205 1.72 10.34 -20.33
CA ALA A 205 2.12 10.77 -21.67
C ALA A 205 2.36 9.58 -22.59
N ILE A 206 3.14 8.58 -22.13
CA ILE A 206 3.41 7.33 -22.87
C ILE A 206 2.10 6.58 -23.14
N ALA A 207 1.27 6.39 -22.13
CA ALA A 207 0.00 5.69 -22.28
C ALA A 207 -0.92 6.35 -23.31
N ARG A 208 -0.99 7.68 -23.31
CA ARG A 208 -1.79 8.44 -24.29
C ARG A 208 -1.23 8.32 -25.70
N GLU A 209 0.08 8.47 -25.88
CA GLU A 209 0.75 8.37 -27.18
C GLU A 209 0.53 7.01 -27.84
N HIS A 210 0.65 5.94 -27.05
CA HIS A 210 0.53 4.57 -27.53
C HIS A 210 -0.87 3.96 -27.37
N ARG A 211 -1.86 4.72 -26.88
CA ARG A 211 -3.25 4.27 -26.62
C ARG A 211 -3.30 3.07 -25.68
N LEU A 212 -2.46 3.08 -24.66
CA LEU A 212 -2.39 2.06 -23.61
C LEU A 212 -3.29 2.43 -22.43
N ARG A 213 -3.81 1.44 -21.74
CA ARG A 213 -4.43 1.62 -20.43
C ARG A 213 -3.34 1.88 -19.39
N LEU A 214 -3.63 2.75 -18.42
CA LEU A 214 -2.73 3.04 -17.31
C LEU A 214 -3.47 2.90 -15.99
N MET A 215 -2.97 2.05 -15.11
CA MET A 215 -3.40 1.97 -13.72
C MET A 215 -2.19 1.97 -12.78
N PHE A 216 -2.43 2.23 -11.50
CA PHE A 216 -1.36 2.18 -10.51
C PHE A 216 -1.67 1.19 -9.39
N ASP A 217 -0.67 0.38 -9.05
CA ASP A 217 -0.63 -0.34 -7.78
C ASP A 217 -0.15 0.62 -6.70
N ALA A 218 -1.09 1.14 -5.93
CA ALA A 218 -0.89 2.08 -4.84
C ALA A 218 -0.87 1.39 -3.45
N SER A 219 -0.57 0.09 -3.41
CA SER A 219 -0.58 -0.72 -2.17
C SER A 219 0.31 -0.16 -1.06
N HIS A 220 1.25 0.72 -1.37
CA HIS A 220 2.12 1.41 -0.41
C HIS A 220 1.78 2.91 -0.29
N GLY A 221 0.89 3.42 -1.12
CA GLY A 221 0.66 4.85 -1.32
C GLY A 221 -0.53 5.45 -0.57
N PHE A 222 -1.26 4.67 0.25
CA PHE A 222 -2.42 5.19 0.96
C PHE A 222 -2.04 6.39 1.86
N GLY A 223 -2.73 7.50 1.67
CA GLY A 223 -2.47 8.75 2.40
C GLY A 223 -1.23 9.53 1.95
N CYS A 224 -0.51 9.08 0.90
CA CYS A 224 0.57 9.84 0.28
C CYS A 224 0.06 10.78 -0.81
N SER A 225 0.84 11.79 -1.19
CA SER A 225 0.46 12.77 -2.22
C SER A 225 1.51 12.93 -3.32
N LEU A 226 1.09 13.52 -4.43
CA LEU A 226 1.91 14.00 -5.52
C LEU A 226 1.40 15.38 -5.95
N ASN A 227 2.24 16.40 -5.90
CA ASN A 227 1.90 17.80 -6.18
C ASN A 227 0.69 18.28 -5.33
N GLY A 228 0.67 17.89 -4.05
CA GLY A 228 -0.38 18.23 -3.10
C GLY A 228 -1.71 17.48 -3.27
N LYS A 229 -1.84 16.60 -4.27
CA LYS A 229 -3.01 15.74 -4.50
C LYS A 229 -2.75 14.34 -3.95
N LEU A 230 -3.66 13.80 -3.13
CA LEU A 230 -3.53 12.43 -2.64
C LEU A 230 -3.52 11.42 -3.79
N LEU A 231 -2.71 10.37 -3.64
CA LEU A 231 -2.75 9.20 -4.52
C LEU A 231 -4.13 8.56 -4.42
N GLY A 232 -4.66 8.11 -5.56
CA GLY A 232 -6.02 7.59 -5.70
C GLY A 232 -6.77 8.14 -6.92
N GLY A 233 -6.28 9.22 -7.53
CA GLY A 233 -6.95 9.85 -8.65
C GLY A 233 -6.10 9.97 -9.91
N PHE A 234 -5.08 9.13 -10.09
CA PHE A 234 -4.19 9.10 -11.24
C PHE A 234 -4.46 7.88 -12.12
N GLY A 235 -4.10 7.99 -13.41
CA GLY A 235 -4.44 6.97 -14.39
C GLY A 235 -5.95 6.74 -14.53
N GLU A 236 -6.36 5.56 -14.94
CA GLU A 236 -7.77 5.17 -15.03
C GLU A 236 -8.33 4.69 -13.68
N CYS A 237 -7.49 4.08 -12.86
CA CYS A 237 -7.77 3.71 -11.47
C CYS A 237 -6.47 3.43 -10.69
N GLU A 238 -6.59 3.44 -9.37
CA GLU A 238 -5.51 3.04 -8.47
C GLU A 238 -6.01 1.96 -7.51
N VAL A 239 -5.10 1.02 -7.18
CA VAL A 239 -5.40 -0.12 -6.32
C VAL A 239 -4.67 0.01 -4.99
N PHE A 240 -5.39 -0.03 -3.89
CA PHE A 240 -4.85 -0.04 -2.53
C PHE A 240 -4.93 -1.43 -1.91
N SER A 241 -3.94 -1.77 -1.11
CA SER A 241 -3.94 -2.93 -0.22
C SER A 241 -4.11 -2.47 1.21
N PHE A 242 -5.04 -3.10 1.92
CA PHE A 242 -5.29 -2.91 3.35
C PHE A 242 -5.01 -4.19 4.14
N HIS A 243 -4.06 -5.00 3.65
CA HIS A 243 -3.57 -6.18 4.37
C HIS A 243 -2.99 -5.77 5.74
N ALA A 244 -3.04 -6.67 6.72
CA ALA A 244 -2.61 -6.43 8.10
C ALA A 244 -1.20 -5.83 8.24
N THR A 245 -0.28 -6.11 7.33
CA THR A 245 1.09 -5.56 7.35
C THR A 245 1.19 -4.11 6.85
N LYS A 246 0.12 -3.54 6.32
CA LYS A 246 0.10 -2.13 5.89
C LYS A 246 -0.12 -1.22 7.11
N PHE A 247 0.39 0.00 7.04
CA PHE A 247 0.24 0.95 8.15
C PHE A 247 -1.22 1.33 8.40
N PHE A 248 -2.03 1.32 7.35
CA PHE A 248 -3.49 1.36 7.39
C PHE A 248 -4.02 0.02 6.89
N ASN A 249 -4.79 -0.67 7.71
CA ASN A 249 -5.23 -2.03 7.42
C ASN A 249 -6.68 -2.29 7.83
N THR A 250 -7.23 -3.38 7.30
CA THR A 250 -8.60 -3.87 7.58
C THR A 250 -8.58 -5.36 7.92
N PHE A 251 -7.54 -5.85 8.61
CA PHE A 251 -7.13 -7.26 8.68
C PHE A 251 -6.69 -7.75 7.29
N GLU A 252 -7.62 -8.19 6.49
CA GLU A 252 -7.52 -8.36 5.05
C GLU A 252 -8.43 -7.36 4.36
N GLY A 253 -7.94 -6.75 3.29
CA GLY A 253 -8.73 -5.83 2.48
C GLY A 253 -7.93 -5.18 1.35
N GLY A 254 -8.65 -4.55 0.47
CA GLY A 254 -8.14 -3.71 -0.61
C GLY A 254 -9.25 -2.83 -1.15
N ALA A 255 -8.91 -2.00 -2.09
CA ALA A 255 -9.89 -1.21 -2.83
C ALA A 255 -9.34 -0.82 -4.20
N VAL A 256 -10.24 -0.66 -5.15
CA VAL A 256 -9.97 0.11 -6.37
C VAL A 256 -10.66 1.46 -6.26
N VAL A 257 -9.94 2.53 -6.57
CA VAL A 257 -10.49 3.87 -6.59
C VAL A 257 -10.39 4.47 -8.00
N THR A 258 -11.38 5.25 -8.40
CA THR A 258 -11.45 5.83 -9.73
C THR A 258 -12.41 7.02 -9.78
N ASN A 259 -12.22 7.88 -10.78
CA ASN A 259 -13.17 8.96 -11.11
C ASN A 259 -14.11 8.60 -12.29
N ASN A 260 -13.97 7.39 -12.85
CA ASN A 260 -14.78 6.90 -13.96
C ASN A 260 -15.99 6.12 -13.44
N ASP A 261 -17.18 6.68 -13.66
CA ASP A 261 -18.45 6.13 -13.16
C ASP A 261 -18.73 4.73 -13.74
N ALA A 262 -18.52 4.53 -15.05
CA ALA A 262 -18.77 3.26 -15.73
C ALA A 262 -17.78 2.17 -15.27
N LEU A 263 -16.51 2.53 -15.08
CA LEU A 263 -15.48 1.60 -14.59
C LEU A 263 -15.79 1.16 -13.16
N ALA A 264 -16.18 2.10 -12.29
CA ALA A 264 -16.55 1.79 -10.91
C ALA A 264 -17.74 0.84 -10.84
N GLU A 265 -18.77 1.07 -11.66
CA GLU A 265 -19.94 0.19 -11.72
C GLU A 265 -19.57 -1.21 -12.23
N LYS A 266 -18.80 -1.31 -13.33
CA LYS A 266 -18.28 -2.58 -13.85
C LYS A 266 -17.56 -3.37 -12.76
N MET A 267 -16.68 -2.71 -11.99
CA MET A 267 -15.93 -3.36 -10.91
C MET A 267 -16.82 -3.79 -9.72
N ARG A 268 -17.86 -3.01 -9.38
CA ARG A 268 -18.83 -3.40 -8.34
C ARG A 268 -19.57 -4.69 -8.72
N LEU A 269 -19.95 -4.82 -9.96
CA LEU A 269 -20.58 -6.05 -10.45
C LEU A 269 -19.60 -7.22 -10.45
N MET A 270 -18.38 -7.01 -10.97
CA MET A 270 -17.35 -8.06 -11.06
C MET A 270 -16.91 -8.58 -9.69
N ARG A 271 -16.82 -7.74 -8.66
CA ARG A 271 -16.50 -8.18 -7.29
C ARG A 271 -17.59 -9.05 -6.65
N ASN A 272 -18.79 -9.05 -7.23
CA ASN A 272 -19.91 -9.89 -6.83
C ASN A 272 -20.35 -10.79 -7.99
N PHE A 273 -19.44 -11.62 -8.50
CA PHE A 273 -19.68 -12.62 -9.53
C PHE A 273 -20.23 -12.08 -10.87
N GLY A 274 -20.27 -10.76 -11.07
CA GLY A 274 -20.83 -10.12 -12.27
C GLY A 274 -22.36 -10.00 -12.25
N PHE A 275 -23.00 -10.20 -11.10
CA PHE A 275 -24.44 -10.09 -10.96
C PHE A 275 -24.95 -8.65 -11.15
N SER A 276 -25.89 -8.49 -12.08
CA SER A 276 -26.73 -7.31 -12.27
C SER A 276 -28.17 -7.67 -11.90
N GLY A 277 -28.49 -7.66 -10.61
CA GLY A 277 -29.74 -8.18 -10.05
C GLY A 277 -29.62 -9.63 -9.56
N TYR A 278 -30.75 -10.31 -9.32
CA TYR A 278 -30.75 -11.63 -8.68
C TYR A 278 -30.34 -12.78 -9.62
N ASP A 279 -30.78 -12.75 -10.90
CA ASP A 279 -30.64 -13.89 -11.80
C ASP A 279 -29.92 -13.52 -13.11
N ASN A 280 -29.26 -12.37 -13.18
CA ASN A 280 -28.62 -11.87 -14.38
C ASN A 280 -27.13 -11.61 -14.15
N VAL A 281 -26.27 -12.37 -14.81
CA VAL A 281 -24.81 -12.20 -14.80
C VAL A 281 -24.38 -11.59 -16.12
N ILE A 282 -23.75 -10.42 -16.09
CA ILE A 282 -23.34 -9.68 -17.29
C ILE A 282 -21.83 -9.55 -17.47
N TYR A 283 -21.04 -9.88 -16.43
CA TYR A 283 -19.57 -9.89 -16.49
C TYR A 283 -19.02 -11.16 -15.83
N PRO A 284 -17.88 -11.69 -16.30
CA PRO A 284 -17.11 -12.63 -15.49
C PRO A 284 -16.65 -11.93 -14.21
N GLY A 285 -16.93 -12.51 -13.07
CA GLY A 285 -16.63 -11.94 -11.77
C GLY A 285 -16.17 -12.99 -10.76
N THR A 286 -15.88 -12.55 -9.56
CA THR A 286 -15.44 -13.40 -8.44
C THR A 286 -16.07 -12.95 -7.12
N ASN A 287 -15.86 -13.73 -6.05
CA ASN A 287 -16.19 -13.28 -4.70
C ASN A 287 -15.08 -12.38 -4.14
N GLY A 288 -15.10 -11.13 -4.57
CA GLY A 288 -14.12 -10.12 -4.14
C GLY A 288 -14.62 -9.16 -3.06
N LYS A 289 -15.75 -9.45 -2.44
CA LYS A 289 -16.41 -8.53 -1.48
C LYS A 289 -15.65 -8.39 -0.17
N MET A 290 -15.52 -7.15 0.32
CA MET A 290 -15.09 -6.88 1.69
C MET A 290 -16.20 -7.28 2.67
N THR A 291 -15.82 -7.83 3.83
CA THR A 291 -16.76 -8.12 4.93
C THR A 291 -17.03 -6.87 5.77
N GLU A 292 -18.18 -6.84 6.46
CA GLU A 292 -18.52 -5.74 7.37
C GLU A 292 -17.50 -5.56 8.50
N ILE A 293 -16.97 -6.66 9.03
CA ILE A 293 -15.98 -6.60 10.11
C ILE A 293 -14.64 -6.00 9.64
N ALA A 294 -14.23 -6.30 8.40
CA ALA A 294 -13.05 -5.70 7.80
C ALA A 294 -13.25 -4.19 7.58
N ALA A 295 -14.42 -3.79 7.07
CA ALA A 295 -14.79 -2.39 6.92
C ALA A 295 -14.82 -1.65 8.27
N ALA A 296 -15.33 -2.26 9.33
CA ALA A 296 -15.33 -1.69 10.69
C ALA A 296 -13.92 -1.42 11.22
N MET A 297 -12.97 -2.34 10.98
CA MET A 297 -11.55 -2.11 11.30
C MET A 297 -11.00 -0.93 10.49
N GLY A 298 -11.30 -0.88 9.19
CA GLY A 298 -10.89 0.22 8.32
C GLY A 298 -11.42 1.58 8.79
N LEU A 299 -12.69 1.67 9.16
CA LEU A 299 -13.28 2.89 9.71
C LEU A 299 -12.60 3.32 11.01
N THR A 300 -12.29 2.35 11.88
CA THR A 300 -11.60 2.62 13.15
C THR A 300 -10.18 3.13 12.91
N ASN A 301 -9.43 2.45 12.03
CA ASN A 301 -8.06 2.85 11.71
C ASN A 301 -7.99 4.17 10.92
N LEU A 302 -9.01 4.51 10.13
CA LEU A 302 -9.07 5.80 9.41
C LEU A 302 -9.19 6.98 10.37
N GLU A 303 -9.85 6.81 11.50
CA GLU A 303 -10.00 7.82 12.54
C GLU A 303 -8.70 8.09 13.29
N ASP A 304 -7.80 7.12 13.36
CA ASP A 304 -6.51 7.21 14.03
C ASP A 304 -5.32 7.33 13.04
N LEU A 305 -5.62 7.56 11.74
CA LEU A 305 -4.64 7.56 10.66
C LEU A 305 -3.49 8.55 10.86
N ASP A 306 -3.80 9.77 11.30
CA ASP A 306 -2.80 10.82 11.48
C ASP A 306 -1.85 10.49 12.65
N GLU A 307 -2.31 9.77 13.66
CA GLU A 307 -1.46 9.24 14.74
C GLU A 307 -0.48 8.20 14.21
N PHE A 308 -0.94 7.25 13.38
CA PHE A 308 -0.07 6.26 12.76
C PHE A 308 1.01 6.92 11.89
N VAL A 309 0.64 7.92 11.11
CA VAL A 309 1.58 8.70 10.29
C VAL A 309 2.60 9.44 11.17
N ALA A 310 2.16 10.05 12.26
CA ALA A 310 3.04 10.77 13.18
C ALA A 310 4.08 9.85 13.82
N ILE A 311 3.68 8.65 14.23
CA ILE A 311 4.58 7.62 14.78
C ILE A 311 5.59 7.18 13.72
N ASN A 312 5.14 6.84 12.52
CA ASN A 312 6.01 6.42 11.43
C ASN A 312 7.01 7.51 11.06
N ARG A 313 6.56 8.78 10.97
CA ARG A 313 7.42 9.94 10.68
C ARG A 313 8.48 10.14 11.73
N ARG A 314 8.13 10.02 13.02
CA ARG A 314 9.08 10.07 14.14
C ARG A 314 10.15 8.99 13.97
N ASN A 315 9.75 7.74 13.77
CA ASN A 315 10.67 6.61 13.62
C ASN A 315 11.59 6.81 12.40
N TYR A 316 11.03 7.20 11.26
CA TYR A 316 11.78 7.50 10.04
C TYR A 316 12.86 8.56 10.26
N ARG A 317 12.53 9.66 10.92
CA ARG A 317 13.48 10.75 11.20
C ARG A 317 14.61 10.28 12.09
N PHE A 318 14.34 9.49 13.12
CA PHE A 318 15.38 8.88 13.95
C PHE A 318 16.33 8.00 13.13
N TYR A 319 15.80 7.13 12.28
CA TYR A 319 16.64 6.31 11.40
C TYR A 319 17.45 7.16 10.44
N ARG A 320 16.84 8.15 9.81
CA ARG A 320 17.52 9.04 8.86
C ARG A 320 18.72 9.72 9.51
N ASP A 321 18.51 10.35 10.65
CA ASP A 321 19.55 11.11 11.34
C ASP A 321 20.68 10.20 11.86
N ALA A 322 20.36 9.00 12.31
CA ALA A 322 21.34 8.02 12.76
C ALA A 322 22.14 7.40 11.61
N ILE A 323 21.50 7.06 10.49
CA ILE A 323 22.12 6.40 9.34
C ILE A 323 22.98 7.38 8.54
N ALA A 324 22.63 8.67 8.48
CA ALA A 324 23.40 9.70 7.80
C ALA A 324 24.87 9.77 8.25
N SER A 325 25.17 9.35 9.48
CA SER A 325 26.53 9.32 10.04
C SER A 325 27.32 8.04 9.74
N ILE A 326 26.73 7.06 9.06
CA ILE A 326 27.35 5.74 8.81
C ILE A 326 27.82 5.66 7.36
N PRO A 327 29.15 5.72 7.07
CA PRO A 327 29.65 5.65 5.71
C PRO A 327 29.23 4.34 5.01
N GLY A 328 28.75 4.46 3.77
CA GLY A 328 28.31 3.30 2.98
C GLY A 328 26.87 2.88 3.21
N LEU A 329 26.12 3.61 4.03
CA LEU A 329 24.67 3.48 4.12
C LEU A 329 23.99 4.77 3.69
N SER A 330 22.87 4.62 3.00
CA SER A 330 21.96 5.72 2.69
C SER A 330 20.52 5.29 2.98
N ILE A 331 19.69 6.24 3.39
CA ILE A 331 18.25 6.02 3.54
C ILE A 331 17.52 6.61 2.36
N LEU A 332 16.49 5.93 1.88
CA LEU A 332 15.62 6.46 0.85
C LEU A 332 14.80 7.62 1.42
N GLU A 333 15.00 8.82 0.90
CA GLU A 333 14.36 10.02 1.43
C GLU A 333 12.94 10.19 0.90
N TYR A 334 12.05 10.63 1.79
CA TYR A 334 10.72 11.10 1.43
C TYR A 334 10.77 12.60 1.12
N ASP A 335 9.98 13.03 0.13
CA ASP A 335 9.76 14.45 -0.13
C ASP A 335 8.88 15.04 0.98
N GLU A 336 9.47 15.81 1.89
CA GLU A 336 8.77 16.41 3.03
C GLU A 336 7.81 17.54 2.61
N SER A 337 7.81 17.99 1.35
CA SER A 337 6.80 18.92 0.81
C SER A 337 5.49 18.22 0.47
N GLU A 338 5.51 16.89 0.37
CA GLU A 338 4.36 16.05 0.12
C GLU A 338 3.86 15.37 1.40
N ARG A 339 2.60 14.91 1.36
CA ARG A 339 2.09 14.03 2.41
C ARG A 339 2.66 12.64 2.22
N ASN A 340 3.28 12.09 3.27
CA ASN A 340 3.88 10.77 3.29
C ASN A 340 3.34 9.94 4.44
N ASN A 341 3.25 8.63 4.27
CA ASN A 341 2.83 7.70 5.31
C ASN A 341 4.01 7.08 6.08
N TYR A 342 5.24 7.24 5.59
CA TYR A 342 6.47 6.72 6.18
C TYR A 342 6.39 5.23 6.56
N GLN A 343 5.61 4.45 5.81
CA GLN A 343 5.38 3.04 6.09
C GLN A 343 6.66 2.21 6.01
N TYR A 344 7.62 2.64 5.21
CA TYR A 344 8.86 1.91 4.99
C TYR A 344 10.08 2.76 5.36
N VAL A 345 10.99 2.15 6.11
CA VAL A 345 12.34 2.67 6.32
C VAL A 345 13.29 1.84 5.46
N VAL A 346 13.67 2.40 4.32
CA VAL A 346 14.44 1.72 3.28
C VAL A 346 15.88 2.21 3.33
N VAL A 347 16.81 1.30 3.57
CA VAL A 347 18.24 1.58 3.63
C VAL A 347 18.93 0.87 2.46
N GLU A 348 19.81 1.57 1.77
CA GLU A 348 20.70 1.00 0.78
C GLU A 348 22.11 0.81 1.35
N VAL A 349 22.66 -0.39 1.10
CA VAL A 349 24.01 -0.76 1.47
C VAL A 349 24.93 -0.60 0.27
N ALA A 350 25.87 0.34 0.35
CA ALA A 350 26.81 0.57 -0.74
C ALA A 350 27.81 -0.61 -0.89
N PRO A 351 28.34 -0.86 -2.08
CA PRO A 351 29.30 -1.95 -2.30
C PRO A 351 30.57 -1.88 -1.45
N TYR A 352 30.94 -0.69 -0.97
CA TYR A 352 32.13 -0.46 -0.13
C TYR A 352 31.83 -0.53 1.38
N PHE A 353 30.57 -0.78 1.78
CA PHE A 353 30.25 -1.03 3.18
C PHE A 353 30.98 -2.29 3.67
N PRO A 354 31.46 -2.36 4.95
CA PRO A 354 32.30 -3.47 5.42
C PRO A 354 31.72 -4.88 5.26
N MET A 355 30.42 -4.99 5.01
CA MET A 355 29.76 -6.28 4.80
C MET A 355 28.69 -6.19 3.72
N SER A 356 28.30 -7.36 3.17
CA SER A 356 27.17 -7.46 2.23
C SER A 356 25.85 -7.18 2.93
N ARG A 357 24.83 -6.75 2.15
CA ARG A 357 23.45 -6.61 2.59
C ARG A 357 22.92 -7.87 3.30
N ASP A 358 23.22 -9.06 2.75
CA ASP A 358 22.70 -10.31 3.31
C ASP A 358 23.32 -10.61 4.67
N ARG A 359 24.63 -10.38 4.84
CA ARG A 359 25.28 -10.53 6.15
C ARG A 359 24.76 -9.51 7.17
N MET A 360 24.41 -8.31 6.74
CA MET A 360 23.74 -7.33 7.61
C MET A 360 22.37 -7.85 8.06
N ILE A 361 21.58 -8.44 7.17
CA ILE A 361 20.29 -9.04 7.51
C ILE A 361 20.46 -10.17 8.52
N ASP A 362 21.45 -11.07 8.33
CA ASP A 362 21.70 -12.17 9.24
C ASP A 362 22.08 -11.65 10.64
N ALA A 363 22.90 -10.60 10.69
CA ALA A 363 23.27 -9.96 11.95
C ALA A 363 22.06 -9.29 12.64
N LEU A 364 21.20 -8.62 11.88
CA LEU A 364 19.96 -8.04 12.41
C LEU A 364 18.99 -9.13 12.90
N HIS A 365 18.85 -10.22 12.17
CA HIS A 365 18.00 -11.35 12.58
C HIS A 365 18.50 -12.01 13.88
N SER A 366 19.84 -12.13 14.07
CA SER A 366 20.38 -12.65 15.30
C SER A 366 20.10 -11.78 16.54
N GLU A 367 19.79 -10.50 16.34
CA GLU A 367 19.36 -9.56 17.37
C GLU A 367 17.82 -9.49 17.54
N ASN A 368 17.06 -10.41 16.92
CA ASN A 368 15.60 -10.40 16.81
C ASN A 368 15.02 -9.19 16.06
N ILE A 369 15.77 -8.61 15.12
CA ILE A 369 15.31 -7.56 14.22
C ILE A 369 15.01 -8.19 12.86
N LEU A 370 13.74 -8.48 12.56
CA LEU A 370 13.33 -9.17 11.34
C LEU A 370 13.28 -8.20 10.14
N ALA A 371 14.42 -7.60 9.85
CA ALA A 371 14.61 -6.77 8.65
C ALA A 371 14.35 -7.58 7.38
N ARG A 372 13.92 -6.91 6.29
CA ARG A 372 13.47 -7.57 5.06
C ARG A 372 14.28 -7.11 3.85
N ARG A 373 14.42 -8.02 2.87
CA ARG A 373 15.07 -7.77 1.58
C ARG A 373 14.04 -7.45 0.49
N TYR A 374 13.14 -6.51 0.72
CA TYR A 374 12.14 -6.14 -0.28
C TYR A 374 12.76 -5.34 -1.43
N PHE A 375 12.66 -5.71 -2.72
CA PHE A 375 11.98 -6.89 -3.23
C PHE A 375 12.99 -7.81 -3.93
N TRP A 376 13.92 -8.33 -3.17
CA TRP A 376 14.89 -9.30 -3.66
C TRP A 376 14.20 -10.64 -4.00
N PRO A 377 14.55 -11.33 -5.11
CA PRO A 377 15.55 -10.95 -6.12
C PRO A 377 14.95 -10.20 -7.33
N GLY A 378 13.78 -9.58 -7.20
CA GLY A 378 12.93 -9.06 -8.26
C GLY A 378 12.01 -10.14 -8.81
N CYS A 379 10.80 -9.75 -9.26
CA CYS A 379 9.80 -10.70 -9.75
C CYS A 379 10.33 -11.58 -10.88
N HIS A 380 11.13 -11.02 -11.79
CA HIS A 380 11.71 -11.77 -12.94
C HIS A 380 12.62 -12.93 -12.54
N ASN A 381 13.22 -12.89 -11.34
CA ASN A 381 14.10 -13.95 -10.81
C ASN A 381 13.36 -14.94 -9.89
N MET A 382 12.06 -14.76 -9.67
CA MET A 382 11.22 -15.70 -8.93
C MET A 382 10.51 -16.67 -9.88
N GLU A 383 10.26 -17.90 -9.43
CA GLU A 383 9.37 -18.79 -10.16
C GLU A 383 7.90 -18.32 -10.02
N PRO A 384 7.11 -18.43 -11.08
CA PRO A 384 7.41 -19.09 -12.36
C PRO A 384 8.09 -18.18 -13.41
N TYR A 385 8.28 -16.90 -13.14
CA TYR A 385 8.74 -15.90 -14.12
C TYR A 385 10.15 -16.17 -14.63
N ARG A 386 11.04 -16.64 -13.75
CA ARG A 386 12.40 -17.03 -14.15
C ARG A 386 12.39 -18.11 -15.24
N SER A 387 11.47 -19.07 -15.14
CA SER A 387 11.29 -20.12 -16.14
C SER A 387 10.54 -19.64 -17.38
N PHE A 388 9.52 -18.78 -17.22
CA PHE A 388 8.73 -18.27 -18.35
C PHE A 388 9.50 -17.25 -19.19
N TYR A 389 10.34 -16.43 -18.54
CA TYR A 389 11.04 -15.30 -19.16
C TYR A 389 12.53 -15.30 -18.78
N PRO A 390 13.32 -16.33 -19.16
CA PRO A 390 14.68 -16.54 -18.67
C PRO A 390 15.66 -15.42 -19.06
N HIS A 391 15.30 -14.59 -20.04
CA HIS A 391 16.11 -13.47 -20.53
C HIS A 391 15.66 -12.11 -19.97
N ALA A 392 14.62 -12.05 -19.14
CA ALA A 392 14.08 -10.78 -18.63
C ALA A 392 15.15 -9.97 -17.89
N GLY A 393 16.04 -10.62 -17.14
CA GLY A 393 17.13 -9.97 -16.40
C GLY A 393 18.11 -9.16 -17.27
N LEU A 394 18.24 -9.47 -18.57
CA LEU A 394 19.16 -8.76 -19.47
C LEU A 394 18.78 -7.27 -19.67
N VAL A 395 17.51 -6.91 -19.47
CA VAL A 395 17.00 -5.55 -19.62
C VAL A 395 16.72 -4.86 -18.28
N LEU A 396 17.11 -5.50 -17.15
CA LEU A 396 16.80 -5.05 -15.79
C LEU A 396 18.05 -4.83 -14.91
N PRO A 397 19.14 -4.25 -15.42
CA PRO A 397 20.38 -4.11 -14.66
C PRO A 397 20.26 -3.25 -13.40
N LYS A 398 19.43 -2.18 -13.44
CA LYS A 398 19.20 -1.29 -12.30
C LYS A 398 18.38 -2.01 -11.21
N THR A 399 17.34 -2.74 -11.62
CA THR A 399 16.54 -3.60 -10.73
C THR A 399 17.44 -4.61 -10.00
N ALA A 400 18.30 -5.32 -10.73
CA ALA A 400 19.22 -6.29 -10.14
C ALA A 400 20.16 -5.64 -9.12
N ALA A 401 20.78 -4.51 -9.49
CA ALA A 401 21.70 -3.80 -8.61
C ALA A 401 21.03 -3.29 -7.32
N ILE A 402 19.82 -2.75 -7.40
CA ILE A 402 19.07 -2.26 -6.24
C ILE A 402 18.58 -3.42 -5.37
N ALA A 403 18.09 -4.50 -5.97
CA ALA A 403 17.62 -5.67 -5.23
C ALA A 403 18.70 -6.29 -4.32
N GLU A 404 19.98 -6.22 -4.70
CA GLU A 404 21.10 -6.71 -3.90
C GLU A 404 21.50 -5.77 -2.74
N ARG A 405 20.96 -4.56 -2.67
CA ARG A 405 21.45 -3.51 -1.75
C ARG A 405 20.43 -3.10 -0.70
N VAL A 406 19.15 -3.31 -0.95
CA VAL A 406 18.08 -2.78 -0.11
C VAL A 406 17.84 -3.62 1.15
N VAL A 407 17.72 -2.93 2.28
CA VAL A 407 17.28 -3.44 3.60
C VAL A 407 16.08 -2.60 4.05
N VAL A 408 15.02 -3.25 4.47
CA VAL A 408 13.85 -2.56 5.07
C VAL A 408 13.83 -2.83 6.56
N LEU A 409 13.80 -1.77 7.36
CA LEU A 409 13.87 -1.80 8.82
C LEU A 409 12.46 -1.72 9.45
N PRO A 410 12.27 -2.27 10.68
CA PRO A 410 11.01 -2.20 11.40
C PRO A 410 10.57 -0.76 11.69
N THR A 411 9.27 -0.48 11.54
CA THR A 411 8.61 0.77 11.94
C THR A 411 7.15 0.49 12.31
N GLY A 412 6.39 1.51 12.69
CA GLY A 412 4.99 1.39 13.09
C GLY A 412 4.78 1.64 14.59
N SER A 413 3.53 1.54 15.03
CA SER A 413 3.11 1.83 16.42
C SER A 413 3.74 0.89 17.47
N SER A 414 4.22 -0.28 17.03
CA SER A 414 4.90 -1.24 17.91
C SER A 414 6.38 -0.95 18.14
N ILE A 415 6.96 0.04 17.42
CA ILE A 415 8.38 0.40 17.48
C ILE A 415 8.54 1.72 18.22
N THR A 416 9.23 1.68 19.35
CA THR A 416 9.54 2.86 20.18
C THR A 416 10.79 3.58 19.66
N SER A 417 10.97 4.84 20.09
CA SER A 417 12.21 5.58 19.79
C SER A 417 13.46 4.86 20.32
N ALA A 418 13.36 4.24 21.49
CA ALA A 418 14.44 3.46 22.07
C ALA A 418 14.73 2.17 21.28
N ASP A 419 13.72 1.54 20.61
CA ASP A 419 13.96 0.41 19.70
C ASP A 419 14.77 0.88 18.49
N VAL A 420 14.40 2.02 17.90
CA VAL A 420 15.14 2.61 16.77
C VAL A 420 16.60 2.92 17.16
N GLU A 421 16.82 3.47 18.36
CA GLU A 421 18.16 3.75 18.87
C GLU A 421 19.00 2.46 18.99
N GLY A 422 18.41 1.39 19.56
CA GLY A 422 19.05 0.08 19.66
C GLY A 422 19.41 -0.51 18.29
N ILE A 423 18.46 -0.48 17.33
CA ILE A 423 18.70 -0.94 15.96
C ILE A 423 19.84 -0.14 15.31
N CYS A 424 19.85 1.18 15.46
CA CYS A 424 20.91 2.04 14.91
C CYS A 424 22.27 1.80 15.59
N ALA A 425 22.30 1.49 16.88
CA ALA A 425 23.55 1.13 17.58
C ALA A 425 24.16 -0.16 17.00
N ILE A 426 23.33 -1.20 16.74
CA ILE A 426 23.74 -2.42 16.08
C ILE A 426 24.30 -2.13 14.68
N ILE A 427 23.58 -1.35 13.86
CA ILE A 427 24.00 -1.02 12.49
C ILE A 427 25.36 -0.26 12.51
N ARG A 428 25.57 0.67 13.46
CA ARG A 428 26.87 1.37 13.62
C ARG A 428 28.00 0.39 13.97
N ALA A 429 27.73 -0.54 14.90
CA ALA A 429 28.73 -1.56 15.27
C ALA A 429 29.10 -2.45 14.09
N LEU A 430 28.13 -2.81 13.23
CA LEU A 430 28.37 -3.55 11.99
C LEU A 430 29.24 -2.75 11.00
N GLY A 431 29.06 -1.43 10.94
CA GLY A 431 29.86 -0.54 10.08
C GLY A 431 31.28 -0.25 10.58
N SER A 432 31.56 -0.52 11.87
CA SER A 432 32.89 -0.30 12.49
C SER A 432 33.79 -1.54 12.49
N GLY A 433 33.33 -2.67 11.96
CA GLY A 433 34.13 -3.90 11.87
C GLY A 433 35.34 -3.78 10.91
N PRO A 434 36.38 -4.64 11.06
CA PRO A 434 37.48 -4.68 10.10
C PRO A 434 36.92 -5.04 8.70
N ARG A 435 37.51 -4.36 7.70
CA ARG A 435 37.20 -4.58 6.27
C ARG A 435 37.64 -5.98 5.82
#